data_2faf533d217f5d1c456adb48ac46f357
#
_entry.id   2faf533d217f5d1c456adb48ac46f357
#
_cell.length_a   1.000
_cell.length_b   1.000
_cell.length_c   1.000
_cell.angle_alpha   90.00
_cell.angle_beta   90.00
_cell.angle_gamma   90.00
#
_symmetry.space_group_name_H-M   'P 1'
#
loop_
_entity.id
_entity.type
_entity.pdbx_description
1 polymer ?
#
loop_
_entity_poly.entity_id
_entity_poly.type
_entity_poly.pdbx_seq_one_letter_code
_entity_poly.pdbx_strand_id
1 'polypeptide(L)'
;MMTKVALVTGAARGIGRAIALRLAEDGLDVAVNDLPNTPELDDVVREIENKGRRSLAVLADVSLEEDVEKTIQQVIQKLGSLDVVSHSDG
;
A
#
# COMPACT_ATOMS: atom_id res chain seq x y z
N MET A 1 2.87 -20.81 -6.71
CA MET A 1 3.62 -19.56 -7.00
C MET A 1 3.33 -18.54 -5.92
N MET A 2 4.35 -17.85 -5.48
CA MET A 2 4.19 -16.83 -4.45
C MET A 2 3.79 -15.51 -5.11
N THR A 3 2.70 -14.92 -4.63
CA THR A 3 2.28 -13.61 -5.10
C THR A 3 3.20 -12.55 -4.52
N LYS A 4 3.67 -11.65 -5.36
CA LYS A 4 4.47 -10.52 -4.89
C LYS A 4 3.62 -9.51 -4.17
N VAL A 5 4.23 -8.80 -3.23
CA VAL A 5 3.59 -7.78 -2.43
C VAL A 5 4.28 -6.45 -2.63
N ALA A 6 3.50 -5.42 -2.91
CA ALA A 6 3.99 -4.06 -3.06
C ALA A 6 3.48 -3.17 -1.95
N LEU A 7 4.28 -2.17 -1.60
CA LEU A 7 3.87 -1.07 -0.72
C LEU A 7 3.94 0.22 -1.52
N VAL A 8 2.86 0.97 -1.52
CA VAL A 8 2.80 2.28 -2.20
C VAL A 8 2.53 3.34 -1.15
N THR A 9 3.43 4.32 -1.03
CA THR A 9 3.25 5.46 -0.13
C THR A 9 2.55 6.60 -0.88
N GLY A 10 1.83 7.46 -0.15
CA GLY A 10 1.07 8.54 -0.77
C GLY A 10 -0.05 8.02 -1.67
N ALA A 11 -0.69 6.91 -1.27
CA ALA A 11 -1.55 6.13 -2.15
C ALA A 11 -3.03 6.52 -2.12
N ALA A 12 -3.42 7.49 -1.27
CA ALA A 12 -4.84 7.82 -1.11
C ALA A 12 -5.42 8.53 -2.33
N ARG A 13 -4.59 9.19 -3.10
CA ARG A 13 -5.06 9.99 -4.24
C ARG A 13 -3.95 10.19 -5.26
N GLY A 14 -4.31 10.73 -6.43
CA GLY A 14 -3.37 11.13 -7.46
C GLY A 14 -2.54 9.98 -8.02
N ILE A 15 -1.27 10.25 -8.24
CA ILE A 15 -0.33 9.31 -8.86
C ILE A 15 -0.16 8.05 -8.00
N GLY A 16 -0.05 8.20 -6.68
CA GLY A 16 0.10 7.06 -5.79
C GLY A 16 -1.06 6.10 -5.86
N ARG A 17 -2.29 6.62 -5.90
CA ARG A 17 -3.48 5.79 -6.05
C ARG A 17 -3.46 5.05 -7.39
N ALA A 18 -3.12 5.75 -8.48
CA ALA A 18 -3.05 5.14 -9.80
C ALA A 18 -2.00 4.01 -9.83
N ILE A 19 -0.84 4.21 -9.22
CA ILE A 19 0.20 3.19 -9.13
C ILE A 19 -0.31 1.96 -8.36
N ALA A 20 -0.97 2.18 -7.22
CA ALA A 20 -1.48 1.08 -6.40
C ALA A 20 -2.50 0.24 -7.17
N LEU A 21 -3.42 0.89 -7.87
CA LEU A 21 -4.44 0.19 -8.65
C LEU A 21 -3.81 -0.57 -9.82
N ARG A 22 -2.81 0.00 -10.47
CA ARG A 22 -2.11 -0.67 -11.57
C ARG A 22 -1.36 -1.90 -11.10
N LEU A 23 -0.67 -1.82 -9.97
CA LEU A 23 0.02 -2.99 -9.42
C LEU A 23 -0.95 -4.11 -9.07
N ALA A 24 -2.12 -3.77 -8.55
CA ALA A 24 -3.15 -4.75 -8.28
C ALA A 24 -3.64 -5.41 -9.57
N GLU A 25 -3.83 -4.64 -10.64
CA GLU A 25 -4.20 -5.16 -11.94
C GLU A 25 -3.14 -6.11 -12.49
N ASP A 26 -1.87 -5.86 -12.18
CA ASP A 26 -0.75 -6.70 -12.59
C ASP A 26 -0.61 -7.96 -11.73
N GLY A 27 -1.48 -8.16 -10.76
CA GLY A 27 -1.51 -9.39 -9.97
C GLY A 27 -0.78 -9.35 -8.64
N LEU A 28 -0.36 -8.18 -8.18
CA LEU A 28 0.29 -8.06 -6.88
C LEU A 28 -0.75 -7.83 -5.78
N ASP A 29 -0.43 -8.27 -4.58
CA ASP A 29 -1.11 -7.79 -3.39
C ASP A 29 -0.47 -6.44 -3.03
N VAL A 30 -1.28 -5.48 -2.61
CA VAL A 30 -0.80 -4.10 -2.47
C VAL A 30 -1.16 -3.53 -1.12
N ALA A 31 -0.14 -3.19 -0.33
CA ALA A 31 -0.31 -2.38 0.86
C ALA A 31 -0.26 -0.91 0.43
N VAL A 32 -1.16 -0.12 0.97
CA VAL A 32 -1.24 1.31 0.66
C VAL A 32 -1.02 2.13 1.92
N ASN A 33 -0.26 3.20 1.78
CA ASN A 33 0.06 4.07 2.90
C ASN A 33 -0.29 5.52 2.56
N ASP A 34 -0.77 6.23 3.56
CA ASP A 34 -0.84 7.68 3.52
C ASP A 34 -0.76 8.19 4.96
N LEU A 35 -0.76 9.52 5.11
CA LEU A 35 -0.66 10.18 6.40
C LEU A 35 -1.83 9.84 7.30
N PRO A 36 -1.66 9.93 8.64
CA PRO A 36 -2.79 9.81 9.56
C PRO A 36 -3.91 10.77 9.16
N ASN A 37 -5.14 10.39 9.44
CA ASN A 37 -6.34 11.16 9.08
C ASN A 37 -6.60 11.25 7.57
N THR A 38 -6.30 10.18 6.84
CA THR A 38 -6.59 10.09 5.41
C THR A 38 -7.62 8.98 5.18
N PRO A 39 -8.91 9.24 5.41
CA PRO A 39 -9.95 8.19 5.27
C PRO A 39 -10.11 7.69 3.84
N GLU A 40 -9.72 8.47 2.84
CA GLU A 40 -9.78 8.06 1.44
C GLU A 40 -8.93 6.81 1.16
N LEU A 41 -7.97 6.50 2.03
CA LEU A 41 -7.12 5.32 1.85
C LEU A 41 -7.94 4.03 1.89
N ASP A 42 -9.00 3.99 2.68
CA ASP A 42 -9.87 2.82 2.74
C ASP A 42 -10.58 2.55 1.42
N ASP A 43 -10.89 3.59 0.65
CA ASP A 43 -11.50 3.44 -0.67
C ASP A 43 -10.54 2.75 -1.64
N VAL A 44 -9.25 3.07 -1.54
CA VAL A 44 -8.22 2.43 -2.37
C VAL A 44 -8.11 0.95 -2.03
N VAL A 45 -8.12 0.62 -0.74
CA VAL A 45 -8.11 -0.78 -0.30
C VAL A 45 -9.29 -1.56 -0.91
N ARG A 46 -10.49 -0.99 -0.85
CA ARG A 46 -11.69 -1.63 -1.41
C ARG A 46 -11.56 -1.85 -2.92
N GLU A 47 -11.04 -0.88 -3.63
CA GLU A 47 -10.83 -1.01 -5.07
C GLU A 47 -9.84 -2.12 -5.40
N ILE A 48 -8.77 -2.25 -4.61
CA ILE A 48 -7.79 -3.32 -4.80
C ILE A 48 -8.43 -4.68 -4.50
N GLU A 49 -9.20 -4.77 -3.43
CA GLU A 49 -9.90 -6.00 -3.09
C GLU A 49 -10.92 -6.40 -4.14
N ASN A 50 -11.60 -5.43 -4.74
CA ASN A 50 -12.53 -5.68 -5.84
C ASN A 50 -11.84 -6.24 -7.09
N LYS A 51 -10.55 -6.04 -7.22
CA LYS A 51 -9.75 -6.62 -8.31
C LYS A 51 -9.26 -8.04 -7.98
N GLY A 52 -9.64 -8.57 -6.81
CA GLY A 52 -9.25 -9.90 -6.39
C GLY A 52 -7.89 -9.99 -5.71
N ARG A 53 -7.33 -8.88 -5.27
CA ARG A 53 -6.06 -8.86 -4.56
C ARG A 53 -6.24 -8.53 -3.09
N ARG A 54 -5.30 -8.99 -2.27
CA ARG A 54 -5.29 -8.60 -0.86
C ARG A 54 -4.71 -7.19 -0.75
N SER A 55 -5.21 -6.44 0.22
CA SER A 55 -4.73 -5.09 0.46
C SER A 55 -4.71 -4.78 1.96
N LEU A 56 -3.89 -3.82 2.32
CA LEU A 56 -3.76 -3.36 3.70
C LEU A 56 -3.57 -1.85 3.68
N ALA A 57 -4.32 -1.15 4.50
CA ALA A 57 -4.13 0.29 4.70
C ALA A 57 -3.23 0.51 5.92
N VAL A 58 -2.20 1.33 5.76
CA VAL A 58 -1.31 1.73 6.85
C VAL A 58 -1.27 3.25 6.93
N LEU A 59 -1.83 3.79 7.99
CA LEU A 59 -1.79 5.24 8.24
C LEU A 59 -0.56 5.55 9.09
N ALA A 60 0.42 6.17 8.46
CA ALA A 60 1.70 6.47 9.11
C ALA A 60 2.43 7.57 8.34
N ASP A 61 3.24 8.34 9.04
CA ASP A 61 4.08 9.36 8.42
C ASP A 61 5.45 8.73 8.09
N VAL A 62 5.63 8.34 6.83
CA VAL A 62 6.85 7.67 6.37
C VAL A 62 8.04 8.60 6.23
N SER A 63 7.90 9.88 6.58
CA SER A 63 9.05 10.76 6.74
C SER A 63 9.78 10.46 8.06
N LEU A 64 9.13 9.74 8.98
CA LEU A 64 9.71 9.35 10.27
C LEU A 64 10.25 7.93 10.16
N GLU A 65 11.51 7.75 10.50
CA GLU A 65 12.19 6.46 10.39
C GLU A 65 11.47 5.35 11.17
N GLU A 66 11.00 5.66 12.37
CA GLU A 66 10.28 4.68 13.19
C GLU A 66 8.99 4.21 12.52
N ASP A 67 8.29 5.12 11.86
CA ASP A 67 7.05 4.79 11.18
C ASP A 67 7.30 3.95 9.92
N VAL A 68 8.41 4.19 9.23
CA VAL A 68 8.81 3.37 8.09
C VAL A 68 9.01 1.92 8.51
N GLU A 69 9.76 1.70 9.60
CA GLU A 69 10.03 0.35 10.09
C GLU A 69 8.75 -0.37 10.50
N LYS A 70 7.86 0.32 11.22
CA LYS A 70 6.58 -0.25 11.63
C LYS A 70 5.72 -0.60 10.43
N THR A 71 5.70 0.26 9.42
CA THR A 71 4.93 0.03 8.20
C THR A 71 5.43 -1.23 7.49
N ILE A 72 6.74 -1.36 7.31
CA ILE A 72 7.32 -2.52 6.66
C ILE A 72 6.98 -3.80 7.44
N GLN A 73 7.11 -3.78 8.77
CA GLN A 73 6.78 -4.92 9.60
C GLN A 73 5.32 -5.32 9.49
N GLN A 74 4.41 -4.34 9.47
CA GLN A 74 2.98 -4.62 9.31
C GLN A 74 2.68 -5.27 7.97
N VAL A 75 3.29 -4.77 6.89
CA VAL A 75 3.08 -5.34 5.55
C VAL A 75 3.53 -6.80 5.52
N ILE A 76 4.72 -7.08 6.02
CA ILE A 76 5.26 -8.43 6.05
C ILE A 76 4.38 -9.34 6.91
N GLN A 77 3.96 -8.86 8.07
CA GLN A 77 3.14 -9.63 9.00
C GLN A 77 1.77 -9.96 8.42
N LYS A 78 1.14 -9.01 7.74
CA LYS A 78 -0.23 -9.17 7.24
C LYS A 78 -0.31 -9.78 5.84
N LEU A 79 0.66 -9.48 4.97
CA LEU A 79 0.63 -9.93 3.58
C LEU A 79 1.71 -10.97 3.26
N GLY A 80 2.61 -11.25 4.20
CA GLY A 80 3.56 -12.35 4.10
C GLY A 80 4.93 -11.99 3.53
N SER A 81 5.05 -10.89 2.82
CA SER A 81 6.33 -10.45 2.25
C SER A 81 6.25 -8.99 1.87
N LEU A 82 7.37 -8.43 1.42
CA LEU A 82 7.41 -7.10 0.80
C LEU A 82 8.48 -7.14 -0.28
N ASP A 83 8.07 -7.06 -1.52
CA ASP A 83 8.94 -7.25 -2.69
C ASP A 83 9.21 -5.94 -3.44
N VAL A 84 8.28 -5.02 -3.42
CA VAL A 84 8.35 -3.76 -4.18
C VAL A 84 7.89 -2.61 -3.30
N VAL A 85 8.64 -1.52 -3.30
CA VAL A 85 8.24 -0.28 -2.62
C VAL A 85 8.20 0.83 -3.66
N SER A 86 7.09 1.54 -3.73
CA SER A 86 6.93 2.69 -4.61
C SER A 86 6.56 3.92 -3.77
N HIS A 87 7.33 4.98 -3.94
CA HIS A 87 7.04 6.25 -3.28
C HIS A 87 6.37 7.20 -4.26
N SER A 88 5.31 7.84 -3.79
CA SER A 88 4.67 8.91 -4.53
C SER A 88 4.88 10.21 -3.77
N ASP A 89 5.42 11.22 -4.44
CA ASP A 89 5.63 12.54 -3.87
C ASP A 89 4.41 13.45 -4.08
N GLY A 90 3.42 12.95 -4.72
CA GLY A 90 2.24 13.70 -5.10
C GLY A 90 1.23 13.98 -4.04
#